data_bd7d8ce852a5fe3cb35debbf0d0b0cd1
#
_entry.id   bd7d8ce852a5fe3cb35debbf0d0b0cd1
#
_cell.length_a   1.000
_cell.length_b   1.000
_cell.length_c   1.000
_cell.angle_alpha   90.00
_cell.angle_beta   90.00
_cell.angle_gamma   90.00
#
_symmetry.space_group_name_H-M   'P 1'
#
loop_
_entity.id
_entity.type
_entity.pdbx_description
1 polymer ?
#
loop_
_entity_poly.entity_id
_entity_poly.type
_entity_poly.pdbx_seq_one_letter_code
_entity_poly.pdbx_strand_id
1 'polypeptide(L)'
;MPTHPLDRRVLLKSAPNFRDLGGIPVADGTVRAGALYRSATLAKLDGDDLAAVADLDVRTVYDLRTAAERDGALDNLPDSTRTVWLDVLADNAQNAAATGLLMTDPVAYAETISDGRGIAQMEEANRNFVSLPSALDAYRTFYLDLIDEKRSGAALFHCTTGKDRTGWAATSFLLLLGADEADVRADYLETNTDLAPMTEPILDFAASKGVDAEVLRPLLGVRDSYFDAALDEMRTHFGTVEDYAINGLKLTAEQLTALRERFTSRSGVISAK
;
A
#
# COMPACT_ATOMS: atom_id res chain seq x y z
N MET A 1 -13.98 -4.77 22.10
CA MET A 1 -13.65 -5.53 20.89
C MET A 1 -13.96 -4.62 19.71
N PRO A 2 -13.02 -4.23 18.87
CA PRO A 2 -13.35 -3.48 17.66
C PRO A 2 -14.16 -4.41 16.75
N THR A 3 -15.37 -4.04 16.49
CA THR A 3 -16.20 -4.66 15.47
C THR A 3 -15.71 -4.11 14.13
N HIS A 4 -15.05 -4.92 13.31
CA HIS A 4 -14.87 -4.60 11.90
C HIS A 4 -16.24 -4.71 11.20
N PRO A 5 -16.91 -3.60 10.89
CA PRO A 5 -18.31 -3.66 10.47
C PRO A 5 -18.49 -3.73 8.96
N LEU A 6 -17.45 -3.81 8.16
CA LEU A 6 -17.58 -3.92 6.71
C LEU A 6 -16.47 -4.83 6.18
N ASP A 7 -16.88 -5.83 5.40
CA ASP A 7 -15.95 -6.55 4.55
C ASP A 7 -15.47 -5.55 3.47
N ARG A 8 -14.29 -4.95 3.70
CA ARG A 8 -13.68 -3.95 2.81
C ARG A 8 -12.99 -4.58 1.61
N ARG A 9 -12.90 -5.90 1.59
CA ARG A 9 -12.23 -6.66 0.54
C ARG A 9 -13.04 -6.66 -0.74
N VAL A 10 -12.34 -6.49 -1.84
CA VAL A 10 -12.84 -6.80 -3.18
C VAL A 10 -12.14 -8.08 -3.63
N LEU A 11 -12.88 -9.18 -3.64
CA LEU A 11 -12.32 -10.50 -3.92
C LEU A 11 -12.07 -10.65 -5.43
N LEU A 12 -10.86 -10.34 -5.86
CA LEU A 12 -10.36 -10.54 -7.22
C LEU A 12 -9.34 -11.67 -7.24
N LYS A 13 -9.43 -12.55 -8.23
CA LYS A 13 -8.49 -13.67 -8.39
C LYS A 13 -7.14 -13.20 -8.91
N SER A 14 -7.17 -12.20 -9.79
CA SER A 14 -5.99 -11.70 -10.51
C SER A 14 -5.30 -10.52 -9.84
N ALA A 15 -5.93 -9.88 -8.84
CA ALA A 15 -5.37 -8.77 -8.08
C ALA A 15 -5.62 -8.98 -6.57
N PRO A 16 -4.78 -9.77 -5.89
CA PRO A 16 -4.91 -10.00 -4.45
C PRO A 16 -4.66 -8.70 -3.66
N ASN A 17 -4.96 -8.75 -2.36
CA ASN A 17 -4.77 -7.62 -1.44
C ASN A 17 -5.58 -6.36 -1.86
N PHE A 18 -6.67 -6.56 -2.61
CA PHE A 18 -7.53 -5.49 -3.09
C PHE A 18 -8.60 -5.17 -2.05
N ARG A 19 -8.62 -3.93 -1.57
CA ARG A 19 -9.62 -3.46 -0.60
C ARG A 19 -9.87 -1.96 -0.64
N ASP A 20 -11.06 -1.57 -0.20
CA ASP A 20 -11.43 -0.19 0.08
C ASP A 20 -10.80 0.27 1.40
N LEU A 21 -10.29 1.48 1.48
CA LEU A 21 -9.91 2.11 2.75
C LEU A 21 -11.11 2.73 3.49
N GLY A 22 -12.27 2.73 2.86
CA GLY A 22 -13.50 3.25 3.41
C GLY A 22 -13.94 2.56 4.69
N GLY A 23 -14.65 3.30 5.55
CA GLY A 23 -15.21 2.78 6.80
C GLY A 23 -14.24 2.77 7.99
N ILE A 24 -12.93 2.96 7.78
CA ILE A 24 -11.97 3.09 8.89
C ILE A 24 -12.28 4.37 9.67
N PRO A 25 -12.38 4.29 11.02
CA PRO A 25 -12.61 5.47 11.86
C PRO A 25 -11.49 6.50 11.71
N VAL A 26 -11.85 7.77 11.66
CA VAL A 26 -10.94 8.92 11.61
C VAL A 26 -11.47 10.02 12.54
N ALA A 27 -10.70 11.08 12.77
CA ALA A 27 -11.02 12.12 13.73
C ALA A 27 -12.46 12.68 13.62
N ASP A 28 -12.95 12.93 12.41
CA ASP A 28 -14.25 13.59 12.16
C ASP A 28 -15.31 12.64 11.54
N GLY A 29 -15.13 11.33 11.68
CA GLY A 29 -16.08 10.35 11.10
C GLY A 29 -15.42 9.07 10.66
N THR A 30 -15.59 8.70 9.40
CA THR A 30 -14.95 7.52 8.78
C THR A 30 -14.35 7.89 7.44
N VAL A 31 -13.35 7.13 6.98
CA VAL A 31 -12.89 7.22 5.58
C VAL A 31 -14.08 6.99 4.66
N ARG A 32 -14.23 7.82 3.65
CA ARG A 32 -15.32 7.72 2.66
C ARG A 32 -15.20 6.43 1.87
N ALA A 33 -16.22 5.57 1.97
CA ALA A 33 -16.27 4.32 1.23
C ALA A 33 -16.34 4.56 -0.28
N GLY A 34 -15.71 3.68 -1.07
CA GLY A 34 -15.68 3.76 -2.51
C GLY A 34 -14.83 4.91 -3.08
N ALA A 35 -14.03 5.59 -2.25
CA ALA A 35 -13.24 6.73 -2.69
C ALA A 35 -11.78 6.38 -3.00
N LEU A 36 -11.18 5.47 -2.22
CA LEU A 36 -9.78 5.10 -2.36
C LEU A 36 -9.56 3.62 -2.06
N TYR A 37 -9.02 2.91 -3.02
CA TYR A 37 -8.68 1.49 -2.94
C TYR A 37 -7.18 1.26 -2.94
N ARG A 38 -6.75 0.12 -2.39
CA ARG A 38 -5.37 -0.39 -2.50
C ARG A 38 -5.37 -1.83 -3.02
N SER A 39 -4.28 -2.25 -3.70
CA SER A 39 -4.16 -3.62 -4.21
C SER A 39 -2.71 -4.04 -4.46
N ALA A 40 -2.52 -5.30 -4.86
CA ALA A 40 -1.35 -5.73 -5.62
C ALA A 40 -1.42 -5.23 -7.07
N THR A 41 -0.40 -5.59 -7.88
CA THR A 41 -0.35 -5.26 -9.31
C THR A 41 -1.62 -5.65 -10.06
N LEU A 42 -2.02 -4.83 -11.01
CA LEU A 42 -3.20 -5.01 -11.86
C LEU A 42 -2.85 -5.61 -13.24
N ALA A 43 -1.60 -6.04 -13.42
CA ALA A 43 -1.10 -6.54 -14.70
C ALA A 43 -1.82 -7.80 -15.21
N LYS A 44 -2.48 -8.54 -14.32
CA LYS A 44 -3.18 -9.78 -14.66
C LYS A 44 -4.70 -9.66 -14.61
N LEU A 45 -5.24 -8.43 -14.47
CA LEU A 45 -6.70 -8.25 -14.52
C LEU A 45 -7.26 -8.77 -15.85
N ASP A 46 -8.28 -9.61 -15.76
CA ASP A 46 -8.95 -10.17 -16.93
C ASP A 46 -10.45 -10.42 -16.64
N GLY A 47 -11.20 -10.62 -17.69
CA GLY A 47 -12.60 -11.10 -17.63
C GLY A 47 -13.43 -10.41 -16.55
N ASP A 48 -13.91 -11.21 -15.60
CA ASP A 48 -14.81 -10.75 -14.52
C ASP A 48 -14.11 -9.78 -13.56
N ASP A 49 -12.82 -9.96 -13.30
CA ASP A 49 -12.05 -9.07 -12.40
C ASP A 49 -11.88 -7.67 -13.02
N LEU A 50 -11.63 -7.60 -14.32
CA LEU A 50 -11.55 -6.32 -15.04
C LEU A 50 -12.90 -5.58 -15.01
N ALA A 51 -14.01 -6.33 -15.22
CA ALA A 51 -15.36 -5.78 -15.13
C ALA A 51 -15.65 -5.28 -13.70
N ALA A 52 -15.29 -6.05 -12.68
CA ALA A 52 -15.47 -5.65 -11.28
C ALA A 52 -14.74 -4.34 -10.95
N VAL A 53 -13.50 -4.16 -11.43
CA VAL A 53 -12.76 -2.90 -11.25
C VAL A 53 -13.43 -1.74 -11.99
N ALA A 54 -14.00 -1.99 -13.16
CA ALA A 54 -14.77 -0.97 -13.90
C ALA A 54 -16.03 -0.54 -13.14
N ASP A 55 -16.74 -1.48 -12.51
CA ASP A 55 -17.95 -1.23 -11.71
C ASP A 55 -17.69 -0.43 -10.44
N LEU A 56 -16.44 -0.45 -9.91
CA LEU A 56 -16.02 0.38 -8.77
C LEU A 56 -15.80 1.85 -9.16
N ASP A 57 -16.01 2.23 -10.42
CA ASP A 57 -15.74 3.58 -10.95
C ASP A 57 -14.30 4.07 -10.69
N VAL A 58 -13.32 3.16 -10.71
CA VAL A 58 -11.90 3.52 -10.59
C VAL A 58 -11.44 4.27 -11.83
N ARG A 59 -11.21 5.58 -11.68
CA ARG A 59 -10.83 6.48 -12.77
C ARG A 59 -9.35 6.85 -12.76
N THR A 60 -8.67 6.62 -11.65
CA THR A 60 -7.24 6.90 -11.53
C THR A 60 -6.55 5.75 -10.79
N VAL A 61 -5.49 5.23 -11.38
CA VAL A 61 -4.60 4.25 -10.76
C VAL A 61 -3.22 4.87 -10.57
N TYR A 62 -2.71 4.82 -9.35
CA TYR A 62 -1.34 5.23 -9.01
C TYR A 62 -0.46 3.99 -8.91
N ASP A 63 0.47 3.87 -9.85
CA ASP A 63 1.43 2.78 -9.91
C ASP A 63 2.73 3.19 -9.20
N LEU A 64 2.99 2.61 -8.01
CA LEU A 64 4.14 2.91 -7.17
C LEU A 64 5.36 2.04 -7.47
N ARG A 65 5.33 1.25 -8.54
CA ARG A 65 6.39 0.33 -8.93
C ARG A 65 7.56 1.05 -9.57
N THR A 66 8.73 0.40 -9.48
CA THR A 66 9.90 0.82 -10.25
C THR A 66 9.67 0.68 -11.75
N ALA A 67 10.46 1.39 -12.56
CA ALA A 67 10.41 1.27 -14.02
C ALA A 67 10.55 -0.20 -14.47
N ALA A 68 11.50 -0.95 -13.90
CA ALA A 68 11.74 -2.34 -14.26
C ALA A 68 10.55 -3.27 -13.94
N GLU A 69 9.90 -3.08 -12.79
CA GLU A 69 8.70 -3.86 -12.41
C GLU A 69 7.53 -3.54 -13.34
N ARG A 70 7.31 -2.25 -13.62
CA ARG A 70 6.24 -1.78 -14.49
C ARG A 70 6.41 -2.23 -15.93
N ASP A 71 7.60 -2.04 -16.50
CA ASP A 71 7.89 -2.41 -17.91
C ASP A 71 7.87 -3.93 -18.11
N GLY A 72 8.17 -4.71 -17.06
CA GLY A 72 8.05 -6.16 -17.08
C GLY A 72 6.61 -6.68 -17.04
N ALA A 73 5.64 -5.88 -16.55
CA ALA A 73 4.25 -6.28 -16.39
C ALA A 73 3.34 -5.04 -16.31
N LEU A 74 2.97 -4.48 -17.46
CA LEU A 74 2.05 -3.34 -17.54
C LEU A 74 0.68 -3.70 -16.97
N ASP A 75 0.03 -2.75 -16.29
CA ASP A 75 -1.33 -2.96 -15.80
C ASP A 75 -2.33 -3.09 -16.95
N ASN A 76 -3.27 -4.01 -16.81
CA ASN A 76 -4.42 -4.15 -17.69
C ASN A 76 -5.64 -3.49 -17.03
N LEU A 77 -6.06 -2.35 -17.55
CA LEU A 77 -7.05 -1.48 -16.91
C LEU A 77 -8.23 -1.21 -17.86
N PRO A 78 -9.41 -0.89 -17.32
CA PRO A 78 -10.50 -0.37 -18.14
C PRO A 78 -10.07 0.89 -18.92
N ASP A 79 -10.53 1.04 -20.17
CA ASP A 79 -10.19 2.18 -21.06
C ASP A 79 -10.44 3.55 -20.44
N SER A 80 -11.38 3.64 -19.49
CA SER A 80 -11.75 4.86 -18.81
C SER A 80 -10.82 5.24 -17.65
N THR A 81 -9.79 4.43 -17.37
CA THR A 81 -8.89 4.57 -16.22
C THR A 81 -7.58 5.22 -16.65
N ARG A 82 -7.21 6.30 -15.95
CA ARG A 82 -5.92 6.99 -16.10
C ARG A 82 -4.88 6.36 -15.17
N THR A 83 -3.67 6.13 -15.64
CA THR A 83 -2.53 5.73 -14.81
C THR A 83 -1.63 6.93 -14.52
N VAL A 84 -1.21 7.05 -13.28
CA VAL A 84 -0.16 7.96 -12.81
C VAL A 84 0.98 7.11 -12.26
N TRP A 85 2.10 7.09 -12.95
CA TRP A 85 3.27 6.36 -12.52
C TRP A 85 4.12 7.16 -11.55
N LEU A 86 4.46 6.57 -10.41
CA LEU A 86 5.14 7.20 -9.28
C LEU A 86 6.22 6.23 -8.77
N ASP A 87 7.42 6.27 -9.34
CA ASP A 87 8.52 5.40 -8.92
C ASP A 87 9.05 5.81 -7.54
N VAL A 88 8.56 5.12 -6.51
CA VAL A 88 8.95 5.38 -5.11
C VAL A 88 10.42 5.06 -4.83
N LEU A 89 11.04 4.20 -5.64
CA LEU A 89 12.40 3.70 -5.46
C LEU A 89 13.36 4.15 -6.58
N ALA A 90 13.06 5.22 -7.29
CA ALA A 90 13.91 5.69 -8.40
C ALA A 90 15.35 5.93 -7.97
N ASP A 91 15.59 6.34 -6.72
CA ASP A 91 16.93 6.51 -6.13
C ASP A 91 17.59 5.20 -5.70
N ASN A 92 16.85 4.07 -5.66
CA ASN A 92 17.33 2.79 -5.15
C ASN A 92 16.91 1.61 -6.03
N ALA A 93 17.30 1.65 -7.30
CA ALA A 93 16.93 0.66 -8.32
C ALA A 93 17.53 -0.75 -8.10
N GLN A 94 18.41 -0.95 -7.12
CA GLN A 94 19.18 -2.20 -6.96
C GLN A 94 18.38 -3.36 -6.34
N ASN A 95 17.21 -3.15 -5.75
CA ASN A 95 16.47 -4.18 -5.04
C ASN A 95 15.59 -5.10 -5.93
N ALA A 96 15.45 -4.82 -7.22
CA ALA A 96 14.61 -5.62 -8.12
C ALA A 96 15.18 -7.03 -8.43
N ALA A 97 16.50 -7.23 -8.31
CA ALA A 97 17.15 -8.50 -8.68
C ALA A 97 16.91 -9.64 -7.66
N ALA A 98 16.61 -9.32 -6.42
CA ALA A 98 16.48 -10.30 -5.34
C ALA A 98 15.25 -11.22 -5.50
N THR A 99 14.14 -10.70 -6.03
CA THR A 99 12.90 -11.48 -6.22
C THR A 99 13.06 -12.59 -7.27
N GLY A 100 13.91 -12.38 -8.27
CA GLY A 100 14.20 -13.38 -9.30
C GLY A 100 14.89 -14.62 -8.73
N LEU A 101 15.80 -14.45 -7.77
CA LEU A 101 16.53 -15.55 -7.16
C LEU A 101 15.61 -16.46 -6.32
N LEU A 102 14.64 -15.90 -5.62
CA LEU A 102 13.65 -16.67 -4.86
C LEU A 102 12.93 -17.73 -5.73
N MET A 103 12.60 -17.37 -6.96
CA MET A 103 11.86 -18.26 -7.87
C MET A 103 12.76 -19.26 -8.58
N THR A 104 14.05 -18.95 -8.76
CA THR A 104 15.01 -19.81 -9.49
C THR A 104 15.82 -20.71 -8.58
N ASP A 105 16.24 -20.20 -7.42
CA ASP A 105 17.02 -20.94 -6.42
C ASP A 105 16.63 -20.51 -4.99
N PRO A 106 15.52 -21.03 -4.45
CA PRO A 106 15.04 -20.66 -3.13
C PRO A 106 16.02 -21.03 -2.01
N VAL A 107 16.90 -22.04 -2.20
CA VAL A 107 17.90 -22.43 -1.20
C VAL A 107 18.98 -21.35 -1.10
N ALA A 108 19.61 -21.00 -2.22
CA ALA A 108 20.61 -19.94 -2.24
C ALA A 108 20.03 -18.60 -1.76
N TYR A 109 18.79 -18.32 -2.12
CA TYR A 109 18.11 -17.11 -1.65
C TYR A 109 17.91 -17.12 -0.12
N ALA A 110 17.44 -18.24 0.45
CA ALA A 110 17.25 -18.40 1.89
C ALA A 110 18.57 -18.19 2.67
N GLU A 111 19.71 -18.65 2.15
CA GLU A 111 21.02 -18.40 2.75
C GLU A 111 21.36 -16.90 2.83
N THR A 112 20.92 -16.09 1.87
CA THR A 112 21.21 -14.64 1.88
C THR A 112 20.42 -13.88 2.94
N ILE A 113 19.26 -14.39 3.35
CA ILE A 113 18.30 -13.72 4.24
C ILE A 113 18.15 -14.38 5.62
N SER A 114 18.87 -15.50 5.86
CA SER A 114 18.86 -16.20 7.14
C SER A 114 19.38 -15.32 8.30
N ASP A 115 19.30 -15.84 9.53
CA ASP A 115 19.84 -15.19 10.75
C ASP A 115 19.29 -13.76 10.98
N GLY A 116 18.01 -13.53 10.62
CA GLY A 116 17.34 -12.24 10.79
C GLY A 116 17.68 -11.19 9.73
N ARG A 117 18.57 -11.48 8.77
CA ARG A 117 18.94 -10.53 7.70
C ARG A 117 17.75 -10.12 6.85
N GLY A 118 16.83 -11.07 6.56
CA GLY A 118 15.60 -10.77 5.80
C GLY A 118 14.70 -9.78 6.53
N ILE A 119 14.57 -9.90 7.87
CA ILE A 119 13.79 -8.95 8.67
C ILE A 119 14.47 -7.58 8.64
N ALA A 120 15.77 -7.51 8.91
CA ALA A 120 16.52 -6.24 8.91
C ALA A 120 16.47 -5.54 7.53
N GLN A 121 16.55 -6.31 6.44
CA GLN A 121 16.40 -5.80 5.08
C GLN A 121 15.02 -5.18 4.84
N MET A 122 13.96 -5.82 5.33
CA MET A 122 12.60 -5.31 5.18
C MET A 122 12.34 -4.08 6.05
N GLU A 123 12.89 -4.03 7.27
CA GLU A 123 12.83 -2.84 8.12
C GLU A 123 13.51 -1.65 7.46
N GLU A 124 14.71 -1.86 6.90
CA GLU A 124 15.42 -0.82 6.16
C GLU A 124 14.65 -0.37 4.90
N ALA A 125 14.07 -1.30 4.15
CA ALA A 125 13.22 -0.96 3.00
C ALA A 125 12.03 -0.10 3.42
N ASN A 126 11.39 -0.40 4.57
CA ASN A 126 10.26 0.38 5.06
C ASN A 126 10.68 1.78 5.55
N ARG A 127 11.90 1.97 6.10
CA ARG A 127 12.46 3.30 6.36
C ARG A 127 12.65 4.08 5.05
N ASN A 128 13.22 3.44 4.06
CA ASN A 128 13.49 4.04 2.74
C ASN A 128 12.21 4.55 2.05
N PHE A 129 11.07 3.86 2.19
CA PHE A 129 9.79 4.34 1.65
C PHE A 129 9.30 5.63 2.31
N VAL A 130 9.83 5.99 3.46
CA VAL A 130 9.46 7.21 4.19
C VAL A 130 10.36 8.39 3.81
N SER A 131 11.68 8.17 3.71
CA SER A 131 12.67 9.24 3.73
C SER A 131 13.48 9.41 2.43
N LEU A 132 13.46 8.43 1.50
CA LEU A 132 14.14 8.62 0.21
C LEU A 132 13.57 9.80 -0.56
N PRO A 133 14.41 10.63 -1.22
CA PRO A 133 13.93 11.76 -2.05
C PRO A 133 12.90 11.33 -3.09
N SER A 134 13.14 10.23 -3.81
CA SER A 134 12.18 9.71 -4.80
C SER A 134 10.84 9.29 -4.17
N ALA A 135 10.86 8.73 -2.96
CA ALA A 135 9.64 8.39 -2.22
C ALA A 135 8.86 9.64 -1.82
N LEU A 136 9.55 10.64 -1.28
CA LEU A 136 8.93 11.92 -0.91
C LEU A 136 8.28 12.60 -2.12
N ASP A 137 8.96 12.65 -3.27
CA ASP A 137 8.43 13.25 -4.50
C ASP A 137 7.25 12.45 -5.07
N ALA A 138 7.33 11.12 -5.06
CA ALA A 138 6.25 10.25 -5.51
C ALA A 138 5.00 10.42 -4.64
N TYR A 139 5.13 10.35 -3.31
CA TYR A 139 3.99 10.53 -2.42
C TYR A 139 3.47 11.97 -2.41
N ARG A 140 4.33 12.99 -2.56
CA ARG A 140 3.87 14.35 -2.79
C ARG A 140 2.94 14.43 -4.00
N THR A 141 3.36 13.86 -5.13
CA THR A 141 2.56 13.85 -6.37
C THR A 141 1.26 13.10 -6.18
N PHE A 142 1.30 11.93 -5.49
CA PHE A 142 0.12 11.16 -5.12
C PHE A 142 -0.90 12.00 -4.37
N TYR A 143 -0.50 12.69 -3.30
CA TYR A 143 -1.41 13.49 -2.49
C TYR A 143 -1.97 14.70 -3.25
N LEU A 144 -1.13 15.39 -4.04
CA LEU A 144 -1.57 16.53 -4.85
C LEU A 144 -2.61 16.12 -5.88
N ASP A 145 -2.41 14.99 -6.54
CA ASP A 145 -3.38 14.48 -7.53
C ASP A 145 -4.66 13.96 -6.84
N LEU A 146 -4.56 13.36 -5.65
CA LEU A 146 -5.74 12.92 -4.88
C LEU A 146 -6.70 14.08 -4.57
N ILE A 147 -6.20 15.27 -4.30
CA ILE A 147 -7.00 16.45 -3.96
C ILE A 147 -7.35 17.32 -5.17
N ASP A 148 -6.84 17.02 -6.36
CA ASP A 148 -7.18 17.78 -7.57
C ASP A 148 -8.70 17.74 -7.80
N GLU A 149 -9.32 18.92 -7.87
CA GLU A 149 -10.77 19.08 -8.08
C GLU A 149 -11.26 18.49 -9.42
N LYS A 150 -10.35 18.40 -10.40
CA LYS A 150 -10.66 17.82 -11.72
C LYS A 150 -10.72 16.30 -11.70
N ARG A 151 -10.19 15.65 -10.64
CA ARG A 151 -10.23 14.20 -10.50
C ARG A 151 -11.66 13.76 -10.18
N SER A 152 -12.18 12.83 -10.95
CA SER A 152 -13.50 12.22 -10.75
C SER A 152 -13.37 10.74 -10.42
N GLY A 153 -14.44 10.14 -9.92
CA GLY A 153 -14.52 8.73 -9.57
C GLY A 153 -13.61 8.30 -8.42
N ALA A 154 -13.50 7.01 -8.23
CA ALA A 154 -12.61 6.42 -7.26
C ALA A 154 -11.14 6.45 -7.73
N ALA A 155 -10.23 6.34 -6.77
CA ALA A 155 -8.82 6.13 -7.02
C ALA A 155 -8.36 4.77 -6.46
N LEU A 156 -7.31 4.23 -7.05
CA LEU A 156 -6.63 3.04 -6.58
C LEU A 156 -5.12 3.28 -6.60
N PHE A 157 -4.40 2.73 -5.64
CA PHE A 157 -2.94 2.74 -5.65
C PHE A 157 -2.39 1.34 -5.33
N HIS A 158 -1.29 1.01 -5.99
CA HIS A 158 -0.67 -0.30 -5.84
C HIS A 158 0.85 -0.25 -6.04
N CYS A 159 1.52 -1.33 -5.64
CA CYS A 159 2.87 -1.68 -6.08
C CYS A 159 2.85 -3.11 -6.65
N THR A 160 3.86 -3.91 -6.47
CA THR A 160 3.89 -5.29 -6.98
C THR A 160 2.98 -6.22 -6.17
N THR A 161 3.12 -6.27 -4.84
CA THR A 161 2.30 -7.09 -3.93
C THR A 161 1.28 -6.29 -3.14
N GLY A 162 1.32 -4.97 -3.24
CA GLY A 162 0.42 -4.09 -2.48
C GLY A 162 0.72 -4.05 -0.97
N LYS A 163 1.90 -4.54 -0.52
CA LYS A 163 2.22 -4.64 0.91
C LYS A 163 3.06 -3.48 1.45
N ASP A 164 4.22 -3.15 0.84
CA ASP A 164 5.23 -2.26 1.41
C ASP A 164 5.05 -0.79 0.98
N ARG A 165 5.38 -0.42 -0.27
CA ARG A 165 5.17 0.96 -0.80
C ARG A 165 3.71 1.39 -0.70
N THR A 166 2.81 0.50 -1.05
CA THR A 166 1.36 0.66 -0.85
C THR A 166 0.99 0.70 0.64
N GLY A 167 1.69 -0.08 1.47
CA GLY A 167 1.52 -0.07 2.93
C GLY A 167 1.80 1.29 3.53
N TRP A 168 2.94 1.92 3.17
CA TRP A 168 3.26 3.27 3.66
C TRP A 168 2.30 4.34 3.11
N ALA A 169 1.92 4.27 1.82
CA ALA A 169 0.92 5.17 1.26
C ALA A 169 -0.41 5.10 2.02
N ALA A 170 -0.90 3.89 2.34
CA ALA A 170 -2.12 3.71 3.13
C ALA A 170 -1.94 4.20 4.58
N THR A 171 -0.83 3.85 5.22
CA THR A 171 -0.51 4.26 6.60
C THR A 171 -0.49 5.77 6.74
N SER A 172 0.29 6.47 5.92
CA SER A 172 0.38 7.92 5.97
C SER A 172 -0.95 8.59 5.63
N PHE A 173 -1.71 8.07 4.66
CA PHE A 173 -3.04 8.57 4.31
C PHE A 173 -4.01 8.47 5.49
N LEU A 174 -4.13 7.31 6.12
CA LEU A 174 -5.05 7.09 7.23
C LEU A 174 -4.68 7.95 8.44
N LEU A 175 -3.40 8.04 8.78
CA LEU A 175 -2.91 8.91 9.87
C LEU A 175 -3.20 10.39 9.58
N LEU A 176 -3.03 10.88 8.34
CA LEU A 176 -3.35 12.25 7.95
C LEU A 176 -4.84 12.58 8.03
N LEU A 177 -5.71 11.59 7.91
CA LEU A 177 -7.15 11.73 8.16
C LEU A 177 -7.49 11.66 9.66
N GLY A 178 -6.54 11.32 10.51
CA GLY A 178 -6.72 11.22 11.96
C GLY A 178 -7.25 9.86 12.42
N ALA A 179 -6.92 8.78 11.72
CA ALA A 179 -7.16 7.43 12.21
C ALA A 179 -6.23 7.10 13.37
N ASP A 180 -6.72 6.31 14.32
CA ASP A 180 -5.88 5.78 15.40
C ASP A 180 -4.84 4.81 14.85
N GLU A 181 -3.61 4.86 15.39
CA GLU A 181 -2.51 3.99 14.95
C GLU A 181 -2.87 2.51 15.03
N ALA A 182 -3.68 2.10 16.01
CA ALA A 182 -4.13 0.73 16.15
C ALA A 182 -4.99 0.26 14.95
N ASP A 183 -5.89 1.11 14.44
CA ASP A 183 -6.72 0.81 13.29
C ASP A 183 -5.88 0.79 12.00
N VAL A 184 -4.91 1.71 11.88
CA VAL A 184 -3.96 1.75 10.75
C VAL A 184 -3.08 0.51 10.72
N ARG A 185 -2.56 0.09 11.87
CA ARG A 185 -1.78 -1.14 12.02
C ARG A 185 -2.60 -2.38 11.66
N ALA A 186 -3.86 -2.43 12.08
CA ALA A 186 -4.77 -3.52 11.74
C ALA A 186 -4.97 -3.63 10.22
N ASP A 187 -5.20 -2.48 9.52
CA ASP A 187 -5.26 -2.49 8.04
C ASP A 187 -3.93 -2.95 7.41
N TYR A 188 -2.79 -2.51 7.94
CA TYR A 188 -1.49 -2.93 7.42
C TYR A 188 -1.30 -4.45 7.55
N LEU A 189 -1.60 -5.03 8.73
CA LEU A 189 -1.44 -6.46 9.01
C LEU A 189 -2.47 -7.35 8.29
N GLU A 190 -3.63 -6.80 7.88
CA GLU A 190 -4.62 -7.48 7.05
C GLU A 190 -4.01 -8.02 5.75
N THR A 191 -2.96 -7.36 5.26
CA THR A 191 -2.18 -7.79 4.09
C THR A 191 -1.73 -9.24 4.16
N ASN A 192 -1.39 -9.76 5.35
CA ASN A 192 -0.99 -11.17 5.50
C ASN A 192 -2.12 -12.14 5.15
N THR A 193 -3.34 -11.81 5.56
CA THR A 193 -4.54 -12.60 5.24
C THR A 193 -4.84 -12.53 3.74
N ASP A 194 -4.77 -11.33 3.16
CA ASP A 194 -5.11 -11.09 1.76
C ASP A 194 -4.08 -11.70 0.80
N LEU A 195 -2.82 -11.80 1.20
CA LEU A 195 -1.74 -12.41 0.40
C LEU A 195 -1.55 -13.91 0.65
N ALA A 196 -2.16 -14.51 1.68
CA ALA A 196 -1.97 -15.92 2.00
C ALA A 196 -2.20 -16.85 0.79
N PRO A 197 -3.26 -16.67 -0.04
CA PRO A 197 -3.46 -17.52 -1.23
C PRO A 197 -2.31 -17.48 -2.24
N MET A 198 -1.54 -16.38 -2.28
CA MET A 198 -0.39 -16.22 -3.16
C MET A 198 0.91 -16.70 -2.50
N THR A 199 1.06 -16.49 -1.20
CA THR A 199 2.33 -16.73 -0.49
C THR A 199 2.49 -18.18 -0.03
N GLU A 200 1.41 -18.84 0.41
CA GLU A 200 1.49 -20.23 0.88
C GLU A 200 2.01 -21.21 -0.20
N PRO A 201 1.58 -21.15 -1.46
CA PRO A 201 2.17 -22.01 -2.50
C PRO A 201 3.68 -21.79 -2.72
N ILE A 202 4.18 -20.56 -2.51
CA ILE A 202 5.61 -20.24 -2.62
C ILE A 202 6.37 -20.89 -1.45
N LEU A 203 5.82 -20.79 -0.24
CA LEU A 203 6.38 -21.42 0.96
C LEU A 203 6.40 -22.95 0.85
N ASP A 204 5.32 -23.56 0.37
CA ASP A 204 5.22 -25.01 0.12
C ASP A 204 6.26 -25.45 -0.93
N PHE A 205 6.40 -24.71 -2.01
CA PHE A 205 7.43 -24.99 -3.02
C PHE A 205 8.84 -24.94 -2.42
N ALA A 206 9.16 -23.89 -1.65
CA ALA A 206 10.47 -23.76 -1.00
C ALA A 206 10.71 -24.89 0.02
N ALA A 207 9.70 -25.24 0.82
CA ALA A 207 9.77 -26.38 1.74
C ALA A 207 10.03 -27.70 1.01
N SER A 208 9.45 -27.92 -0.17
CA SER A 208 9.73 -29.10 -1.02
C SER A 208 11.18 -29.17 -1.50
N LYS A 209 11.90 -28.04 -1.46
CA LYS A 209 13.33 -27.93 -1.78
C LYS A 209 14.23 -27.96 -0.54
N GLY A 210 13.66 -28.17 0.66
CA GLY A 210 14.39 -28.26 1.91
C GLY A 210 14.67 -26.89 2.58
N VAL A 211 14.01 -25.83 2.13
CA VAL A 211 14.10 -24.50 2.75
C VAL A 211 13.08 -24.41 3.88
N ASP A 212 13.50 -23.94 5.05
CA ASP A 212 12.58 -23.60 6.13
C ASP A 212 11.72 -22.40 5.71
N ALA A 213 10.41 -22.59 5.67
CA ALA A 213 9.43 -21.57 5.30
C ALA A 213 9.55 -20.31 6.17
N GLU A 214 9.92 -20.45 7.44
CA GLU A 214 10.06 -19.32 8.37
C GLU A 214 11.20 -18.36 7.98
N VAL A 215 12.19 -18.82 7.21
CA VAL A 215 13.25 -17.96 6.66
C VAL A 215 12.71 -17.05 5.56
N LEU A 216 11.73 -17.51 4.75
CA LEU A 216 11.15 -16.75 3.65
C LEU A 216 9.95 -15.89 4.05
N ARG A 217 9.21 -16.32 5.06
CA ARG A 217 7.98 -15.64 5.53
C ARG A 217 8.16 -14.14 5.78
N PRO A 218 9.30 -13.65 6.36
CA PRO A 218 9.54 -12.22 6.51
C PRO A 218 9.47 -11.41 5.20
N LEU A 219 9.85 -12.00 4.08
CA LEU A 219 9.84 -11.29 2.79
C LEU A 219 8.52 -11.36 2.06
N LEU A 220 7.72 -12.38 2.34
CA LEU A 220 6.44 -12.63 1.65
C LEU A 220 5.25 -11.95 2.32
N GLY A 221 5.36 -11.66 3.62
CA GLY A 221 4.35 -10.99 4.40
C GLY A 221 4.77 -9.61 4.91
N VAL A 222 3.99 -9.09 5.85
CA VAL A 222 4.27 -7.88 6.64
C VAL A 222 4.35 -8.22 8.13
N ARG A 223 5.02 -7.37 8.92
CA ARG A 223 5.22 -7.55 10.37
C ARG A 223 5.08 -6.22 11.08
N ASP A 224 4.76 -6.28 12.39
CA ASP A 224 4.75 -5.09 13.26
C ASP A 224 6.06 -4.32 13.18
N SER A 225 7.21 -5.01 13.19
CA SER A 225 8.52 -4.36 13.15
C SER A 225 8.77 -3.54 11.86
N TYR A 226 8.14 -3.91 10.73
CA TYR A 226 8.24 -3.12 9.48
C TYR A 226 7.40 -1.84 9.56
N PHE A 227 6.21 -1.96 10.12
CA PHE A 227 5.34 -0.83 10.40
C PHE A 227 6.01 0.14 11.39
N ASP A 228 6.56 -0.39 12.48
CA ASP A 228 7.27 0.39 13.49
C ASP A 228 8.51 1.08 12.88
N ALA A 229 9.29 0.39 12.05
CA ALA A 229 10.45 0.96 11.36
C ALA A 229 10.08 2.17 10.50
N ALA A 230 8.96 2.09 9.75
CA ALA A 230 8.47 3.20 8.96
C ALA A 230 7.99 4.38 9.83
N LEU A 231 7.26 4.11 10.91
CA LEU A 231 6.80 5.16 11.84
C LEU A 231 7.96 5.82 12.58
N ASP A 232 8.94 5.04 13.02
CA ASP A 232 10.12 5.55 13.72
C ASP A 232 10.98 6.43 12.80
N GLU A 233 11.13 6.05 11.54
CA GLU A 233 11.79 6.87 10.51
C GLU A 233 11.06 8.20 10.33
N MET A 234 9.73 8.15 10.17
CA MET A 234 8.90 9.35 10.04
C MET A 234 9.03 10.25 11.28
N ARG A 235 8.93 9.67 12.49
CA ARG A 235 9.05 10.42 13.75
C ARG A 235 10.44 11.03 13.94
N THR A 236 11.47 10.30 13.56
CA THR A 236 12.87 10.74 13.70
C THR A 236 13.20 11.92 12.79
N HIS A 237 12.76 11.87 11.53
CA HIS A 237 13.09 12.87 10.53
C HIS A 237 12.13 14.06 10.49
N PHE A 238 10.87 13.85 10.87
CA PHE A 238 9.83 14.87 10.69
C PHE A 238 9.05 15.17 11.97
N GLY A 239 8.99 14.28 12.95
CA GLY A 239 8.25 14.46 14.20
C GLY A 239 6.85 13.84 14.13
N THR A 240 5.88 14.56 13.59
CA THR A 240 4.49 14.10 13.43
C THR A 240 4.18 13.74 11.98
N VAL A 241 3.04 13.07 11.75
CA VAL A 241 2.57 12.79 10.38
C VAL A 241 2.19 14.08 9.65
N GLU A 242 1.69 15.09 10.34
CA GLU A 242 1.45 16.43 9.79
C GLU A 242 2.77 17.09 9.37
N ASP A 243 3.80 17.02 10.21
CA ASP A 243 5.12 17.54 9.87
C ASP A 243 5.75 16.78 8.70
N TYR A 244 5.55 15.46 8.62
CA TYR A 244 5.94 14.68 7.43
C TYR A 244 5.26 15.22 6.17
N ALA A 245 3.96 15.48 6.22
CA ALA A 245 3.23 16.02 5.08
C ALA A 245 3.72 17.44 4.70
N ILE A 246 3.95 18.32 5.69
CA ILE A 246 4.36 19.70 5.45
C ILE A 246 5.84 19.81 5.10
N ASN A 247 6.72 19.19 5.91
CA ASN A 247 8.16 19.34 5.78
C ASN A 247 8.81 18.30 4.87
N GLY A 248 8.25 17.09 4.80
CA GLY A 248 8.67 16.03 3.88
C GLY A 248 8.05 16.18 2.50
N LEU A 249 6.72 16.03 2.44
CA LEU A 249 5.99 16.04 1.17
C LEU A 249 5.71 17.46 0.63
N LYS A 250 6.05 18.53 1.36
CA LYS A 250 5.84 19.92 0.96
C LYS A 250 4.37 20.25 0.64
N LEU A 251 3.44 19.63 1.35
CA LEU A 251 2.01 19.96 1.26
C LEU A 251 1.72 21.20 2.13
N THR A 252 0.71 21.97 1.75
CA THR A 252 0.24 23.10 2.56
C THR A 252 -0.85 22.67 3.54
N ALA A 253 -1.13 23.47 4.57
CA ALA A 253 -2.21 23.23 5.51
C ALA A 253 -3.60 23.19 4.82
N GLU A 254 -3.79 24.02 3.79
CA GLU A 254 -5.00 24.04 2.97
C GLU A 254 -5.16 22.73 2.19
N GLN A 255 -4.07 22.19 1.66
CA GLN A 255 -4.07 20.90 0.95
C GLN A 255 -4.40 19.74 1.89
N LEU A 256 -3.89 19.75 3.13
CA LEU A 256 -4.28 18.76 4.14
C LEU A 256 -5.76 18.87 4.53
N THR A 257 -6.27 20.09 4.63
CA THR A 257 -7.70 20.32 4.87
C THR A 257 -8.54 19.76 3.71
N ALA A 258 -8.16 20.04 2.47
CA ALA A 258 -8.84 19.51 1.28
C ALA A 258 -8.80 17.97 1.22
N LEU A 259 -7.68 17.34 1.64
CA LEU A 259 -7.57 15.88 1.74
C LEU A 259 -8.60 15.33 2.73
N ARG A 260 -8.66 15.88 3.94
CA ARG A 260 -9.61 15.47 4.97
C ARG A 260 -11.06 15.66 4.52
N GLU A 261 -11.41 16.80 3.95
CA GLU A 261 -12.76 17.07 3.45
C GLU A 261 -13.18 16.11 2.32
N ARG A 262 -12.27 15.80 1.43
CA ARG A 262 -12.55 14.93 0.29
C ARG A 262 -12.76 13.47 0.70
N PHE A 263 -11.97 12.97 1.64
CA PHE A 263 -11.92 11.55 1.97
C PHE A 263 -12.58 11.17 3.30
N THR A 264 -13.14 12.13 4.04
CA THR A 264 -13.89 11.84 5.27
C THR A 264 -15.40 11.95 5.02
N SER A 265 -16.14 10.94 5.48
CA SER A 265 -17.59 10.98 5.64
C SER A 265 -17.90 11.34 7.10
N ARG A 266 -18.40 12.55 7.34
CA ARG A 266 -18.77 12.98 8.68
C ARG A 266 -19.95 12.15 9.20
N SER A 267 -19.87 11.65 10.42
CA SER A 267 -21.00 11.05 11.09
C SER A 267 -22.09 12.10 11.18
N GLY A 268 -23.23 11.85 10.51
CA GLY A 268 -24.34 12.80 10.52
C GLY A 268 -24.76 13.08 11.96
N VAL A 269 -24.76 14.33 12.37
CA VAL A 269 -25.58 14.78 13.48
C VAL A 269 -27.01 14.50 13.06
N ILE A 270 -27.59 13.41 13.61
CA ILE A 270 -29.04 13.18 13.50
C ILE A 270 -29.67 14.37 14.23
N SER A 271 -30.04 15.40 13.46
CA SER A 271 -30.88 16.48 13.95
C SER A 271 -32.22 15.85 14.26
N ALA A 272 -32.42 15.48 15.52
CA ALA A 272 -33.74 15.11 16.01
C ALA A 272 -34.65 16.33 15.77
N LYS A 273 -35.57 16.18 14.78
CA LYS A 273 -36.74 17.04 14.65
C LYS A 273 -37.90 16.44 15.42
#